data_0664119c29f110938a5e8e281f0988e0
#
_entry.id   0664119c29f110938a5e8e281f0988e0
#
_cell.length_a   1.000
_cell.length_b   1.000
_cell.length_c   1.000
_cell.angle_alpha   90.00
_cell.angle_beta   90.00
_cell.angle_gamma   90.00
#
_symmetry.space_group_name_H-M   'P 1'
#
loop_
_entity.id
_entity.type
_entity.pdbx_description
1 polymer ?
#
loop_
_entity_poly.entity_id
_entity_poly.type
_entity_poly.pdbx_seq_one_letter_code
_entity_poly.pdbx_strand_id
1 'polypeptide(L)'
;VRALAAIDQWPCNAAAGVITPDGSVHAHGDTDQIFALASITKLVTAAAVLLAVEEGSVTLGDSVDSRGATLADLLGHAGGLAPDGAALEGPGRRRIYSNGGYEQAASHVEEQTGIPFGDYLREGILEPLDMRSTELVGSPAYGARSSVSDLVSFLRGLPQLLAPSTIASMTSPYLPELVGVLPGYGRQTPNTWGLGPEIRSSKSPHWTGASNSAATWGHFGQAGTFVWNDPAVDVCLVVLTDRPFGDWVHDRWPNLSDAVRVEATQ
;
A
#
# COMPACT_ATOMS: atom_id res chain seq x y z
N VAL A 1 20.97 4.18 -9.24
CA VAL A 1 20.19 5.44 -9.08
C VAL A 1 20.77 6.21 -7.92
N ARG A 2 21.52 7.29 -8.24
CA ARG A 2 22.27 8.09 -7.24
C ARG A 2 21.36 8.93 -6.36
N ALA A 3 20.18 9.28 -6.87
CA ALA A 3 19.18 10.07 -6.15
C ALA A 3 18.81 9.46 -4.78
N LEU A 4 18.92 8.13 -4.61
CA LEU A 4 18.66 7.48 -3.33
C LEU A 4 19.53 8.01 -2.18
N ALA A 5 20.77 8.47 -2.47
CA ALA A 5 21.65 9.03 -1.46
C ALA A 5 21.10 10.31 -0.77
N ALA A 6 20.04 10.93 -1.31
CA ALA A 6 19.38 12.05 -0.65
C ALA A 6 18.81 11.68 0.73
N ILE A 7 18.52 10.41 1.01
CA ILE A 7 18.04 9.97 2.33
C ILE A 7 19.07 10.16 3.45
N ASP A 8 20.38 10.24 3.14
CA ASP A 8 21.43 10.51 4.13
C ASP A 8 21.30 11.89 4.78
N GLN A 9 20.59 12.81 4.11
CA GLN A 9 20.31 14.15 4.63
C GLN A 9 19.02 14.22 5.44
N TRP A 10 18.32 13.10 5.60
CA TRP A 10 17.09 13.06 6.36
C TRP A 10 17.37 12.97 7.86
N PRO A 11 16.52 13.54 8.71
CA PRO A 11 16.74 13.56 10.17
C PRO A 11 16.31 12.24 10.83
N CYS A 12 16.67 11.10 10.25
CA CYS A 12 16.29 9.75 10.67
C CYS A 12 17.22 8.71 10.05
N ASN A 13 17.20 7.47 10.57
CA ASN A 13 17.71 6.34 9.82
C ASN A 13 16.72 6.02 8.70
N ALA A 14 17.24 5.79 7.50
CA ALA A 14 16.43 5.49 6.34
C ALA A 14 17.14 4.48 5.46
N ALA A 15 16.34 3.64 4.78
CA ALA A 15 16.80 2.78 3.70
C ALA A 15 15.83 2.90 2.52
N ALA A 16 16.36 2.77 1.31
CA ALA A 16 15.57 2.88 0.11
C ALA A 16 15.99 1.85 -0.94
N GLY A 17 15.02 1.40 -1.74
CA GLY A 17 15.22 0.53 -2.88
C GLY A 17 14.38 0.97 -4.07
N VAL A 18 14.96 0.96 -5.26
CA VAL A 18 14.27 1.26 -6.52
C VAL A 18 14.40 0.09 -7.48
N ILE A 19 13.31 -0.25 -8.15
CA ILE A 19 13.28 -1.18 -9.28
C ILE A 19 13.18 -0.33 -10.54
N THR A 20 14.12 -0.50 -11.45
CA THR A 20 14.20 0.23 -12.73
C THR A 20 13.52 -0.54 -13.87
N PRO A 21 13.20 0.10 -15.02
CA PRO A 21 12.47 -0.55 -16.12
C PRO A 21 13.12 -1.80 -16.68
N ASP A 22 14.44 -1.95 -16.56
CA ASP A 22 15.19 -3.15 -16.96
C ASP A 22 15.13 -4.28 -15.91
N GLY A 23 14.39 -4.08 -14.80
CA GLY A 23 14.27 -5.00 -13.69
C GLY A 23 15.44 -4.97 -12.71
N SER A 24 16.43 -4.08 -12.90
CA SER A 24 17.54 -3.92 -11.95
C SER A 24 17.05 -3.32 -10.64
N VAL A 25 17.72 -3.69 -9.54
CA VAL A 25 17.45 -3.13 -8.22
C VAL A 25 18.65 -2.30 -7.78
N HIS A 26 18.39 -1.04 -7.44
CA HIS A 26 19.38 -0.18 -6.80
C HIS A 26 18.90 0.15 -5.39
N ALA A 27 19.83 0.17 -4.45
CA ALA A 27 19.50 0.36 -3.05
C ALA A 27 20.48 1.32 -2.37
N HIS A 28 20.04 1.92 -1.25
CA HIS A 28 20.83 2.81 -0.42
C HIS A 28 20.40 2.68 1.05
N GLY A 29 21.34 2.75 1.98
CA GLY A 29 21.15 2.47 3.40
C GLY A 29 21.17 0.98 3.71
N ASP A 30 20.82 0.62 4.95
CA ASP A 30 20.73 -0.79 5.38
C ASP A 30 19.35 -1.37 4.96
N THR A 31 19.34 -2.07 3.82
CA THR A 31 18.11 -2.61 3.21
C THR A 31 17.53 -3.79 3.95
N ASP A 32 18.29 -4.42 4.85
CA ASP A 32 17.84 -5.56 5.66
C ASP A 32 17.41 -5.13 7.06
N GLN A 33 17.62 -3.85 7.42
CA GLN A 33 17.08 -3.29 8.65
C GLN A 33 15.54 -3.40 8.66
N ILE A 34 15.01 -3.84 9.81
CA ILE A 34 13.56 -3.99 10.00
C ILE A 34 12.97 -2.67 10.50
N PHE A 35 11.94 -2.22 9.78
CA PHE A 35 11.15 -1.02 10.11
C PHE A 35 9.69 -1.38 10.35
N ALA A 36 9.00 -0.57 11.15
CA ALA A 36 7.54 -0.61 11.22
C ALA A 36 6.95 -0.08 9.91
N LEU A 37 6.07 -0.85 9.29
CA LEU A 37 5.45 -0.45 8.01
C LEU A 37 4.32 0.56 8.19
N ALA A 38 3.66 0.57 9.35
CA ALA A 38 2.40 1.26 9.54
C ALA A 38 1.44 0.91 8.36
N SER A 39 0.83 1.89 7.72
CA SER A 39 -0.21 1.64 6.72
C SER A 39 0.25 0.99 5.41
N ILE A 40 1.55 0.87 5.15
CA ILE A 40 2.04 0.01 4.05
C ILE A 40 1.59 -1.45 4.25
N THR A 41 1.36 -1.88 5.49
CA THR A 41 0.74 -3.19 5.82
C THR A 41 -0.48 -3.47 4.95
N LYS A 42 -1.28 -2.45 4.65
CA LYS A 42 -2.51 -2.60 3.84
C LYS A 42 -2.27 -3.14 2.43
N LEU A 43 -1.11 -2.85 1.83
CA LEU A 43 -0.76 -3.41 0.51
C LEU A 43 -0.59 -4.93 0.59
N VAL A 44 0.12 -5.39 1.62
CA VAL A 44 0.39 -6.81 1.81
C VAL A 44 -0.88 -7.55 2.25
N THR A 45 -1.68 -6.94 3.13
CA THR A 45 -3.01 -7.44 3.53
C THR A 45 -3.96 -7.53 2.34
N ALA A 46 -4.02 -6.49 1.49
CA ALA A 46 -4.87 -6.50 0.30
C ALA A 46 -4.46 -7.61 -0.68
N ALA A 47 -3.16 -7.84 -0.86
CA ALA A 47 -2.67 -8.95 -1.68
C ALA A 47 -3.14 -10.31 -1.14
N ALA A 48 -3.11 -10.53 0.18
CA ALA A 48 -3.59 -11.75 0.81
C ALA A 48 -5.12 -11.93 0.64
N VAL A 49 -5.89 -10.85 0.83
CA VAL A 49 -7.35 -10.89 0.59
C VAL A 49 -7.67 -11.20 -0.87
N LEU A 50 -6.94 -10.60 -1.81
CA LEU A 50 -7.12 -10.84 -3.24
C LEU A 50 -6.67 -12.25 -3.65
N LEU A 51 -5.67 -12.84 -2.99
CA LEU A 51 -5.31 -14.25 -3.14
C LEU A 51 -6.48 -15.15 -2.71
N ALA A 52 -7.11 -14.86 -1.57
CA ALA A 52 -8.29 -15.61 -1.10
C ALA A 52 -9.47 -15.50 -2.07
N VAL A 53 -9.59 -14.39 -2.82
CA VAL A 53 -10.57 -14.25 -3.91
C VAL A 53 -10.20 -15.16 -5.08
N GLU A 54 -8.94 -15.25 -5.49
CA GLU A 54 -8.49 -16.15 -6.57
C GLU A 54 -8.67 -17.63 -6.21
N GLU A 55 -8.44 -17.98 -4.94
CA GLU A 55 -8.66 -19.33 -4.43
C GLU A 55 -10.16 -19.67 -4.29
N GLY A 56 -11.05 -18.69 -4.42
CA GLY A 56 -12.49 -18.88 -4.31
C GLY A 56 -12.98 -19.04 -2.86
N SER A 57 -12.14 -18.74 -1.88
CA SER A 57 -12.50 -18.78 -0.45
C SER A 57 -13.43 -17.62 -0.07
N VAL A 58 -13.29 -16.47 -0.73
CA VAL A 58 -14.13 -15.27 -0.58
C VAL A 58 -14.40 -14.66 -1.95
N THR A 59 -15.35 -13.72 -2.04
CA THR A 59 -15.55 -12.90 -3.24
C THR A 59 -15.50 -11.41 -2.91
N LEU A 60 -15.13 -10.58 -3.87
CA LEU A 60 -15.14 -9.13 -3.69
C LEU A 60 -16.54 -8.56 -3.37
N GLY A 61 -17.60 -9.29 -3.75
CA GLY A 61 -18.99 -8.94 -3.50
C GLY A 61 -19.55 -9.44 -2.17
N ASP A 62 -18.78 -10.19 -1.38
CA ASP A 62 -19.25 -10.67 -0.08
C ASP A 62 -19.62 -9.51 0.83
N SER A 63 -20.82 -9.55 1.39
CA SER A 63 -21.26 -8.58 2.38
C SER A 63 -20.59 -8.88 3.71
N VAL A 64 -19.77 -7.95 4.19
CA VAL A 64 -18.97 -8.12 5.42
C VAL A 64 -19.71 -7.56 6.65
N ASP A 65 -20.71 -6.73 6.44
CA ASP A 65 -21.49 -6.18 7.54
C ASP A 65 -23.00 -6.06 7.21
N SER A 66 -23.81 -5.81 8.25
CA SER A 66 -25.29 -5.68 8.12
C SER A 66 -25.76 -4.48 7.29
N ARG A 67 -24.84 -3.55 6.92
CA ARG A 67 -25.13 -2.36 6.10
C ARG A 67 -24.93 -2.63 4.61
N GLY A 68 -24.43 -3.83 4.26
CA GLY A 68 -24.13 -4.26 2.90
C GLY A 68 -22.80 -3.75 2.36
N ALA A 69 -21.87 -3.35 3.24
CA ALA A 69 -20.49 -3.07 2.80
C ALA A 69 -19.85 -4.35 2.28
N THR A 70 -19.29 -4.29 1.07
CA THR A 70 -18.65 -5.44 0.45
C THR A 70 -17.16 -5.51 0.79
N LEU A 71 -16.54 -6.67 0.57
CA LEU A 71 -15.10 -6.85 0.72
C LEU A 71 -14.33 -5.83 -0.14
N ALA A 72 -14.80 -5.56 -1.38
CA ALA A 72 -14.21 -4.52 -2.23
C ALA A 72 -14.35 -3.12 -1.62
N ASP A 73 -15.47 -2.79 -0.98
CA ASP A 73 -15.68 -1.51 -0.31
C ASP A 73 -14.69 -1.32 0.84
N LEU A 74 -14.39 -2.38 1.59
CA LEU A 74 -13.43 -2.33 2.69
C LEU A 74 -12.02 -2.06 2.18
N LEU A 75 -11.54 -2.81 1.18
CA LEU A 75 -10.23 -2.65 0.58
C LEU A 75 -10.06 -1.27 -0.07
N GLY A 76 -11.13 -0.73 -0.68
CA GLY A 76 -11.14 0.57 -1.36
C GLY A 76 -11.48 1.74 -0.43
N HIS A 77 -11.59 1.56 0.88
CA HIS A 77 -12.00 2.61 1.83
C HIS A 77 -13.35 3.26 1.50
N ALA A 78 -14.28 2.49 0.95
CA ALA A 78 -15.63 2.91 0.58
C ALA A 78 -16.73 2.31 1.47
N GLY A 79 -16.36 1.54 2.51
CA GLY A 79 -17.31 0.86 3.40
C GLY A 79 -18.08 1.76 4.35
N GLY A 80 -17.85 3.08 4.34
CA GLY A 80 -18.54 4.03 5.23
C GLY A 80 -18.17 3.88 6.71
N LEU A 81 -16.96 3.39 6.97
CA LEU A 81 -16.43 3.14 8.32
C LEU A 81 -15.47 4.26 8.75
N ALA A 82 -15.55 4.67 10.03
CA ALA A 82 -14.54 5.49 10.69
C ALA A 82 -13.17 4.79 10.72
N PRO A 83 -12.08 5.50 11.04
CA PRO A 83 -10.75 4.89 11.18
C PRO A 83 -10.70 3.70 12.13
N ASP A 84 -11.47 3.70 13.21
CA ASP A 84 -11.59 2.64 14.20
C ASP A 84 -12.61 1.54 13.85
N GLY A 85 -13.24 1.61 12.67
CA GLY A 85 -14.23 0.65 12.20
C GLY A 85 -15.67 0.94 12.61
N ALA A 86 -15.94 2.00 13.38
CA ALA A 86 -17.31 2.40 13.70
C ALA A 86 -18.07 2.82 12.43
N ALA A 87 -19.34 2.44 12.33
CA ALA A 87 -20.18 2.81 11.20
C ALA A 87 -20.49 4.31 11.23
N LEU A 88 -20.21 5.01 10.13
CA LEU A 88 -20.52 6.45 9.97
C LEU A 88 -21.63 6.69 8.97
N GLU A 89 -21.61 5.98 7.84
CA GLU A 89 -22.61 6.15 6.77
C GLU A 89 -22.73 4.85 5.93
N GLY A 90 -23.63 4.82 4.96
CA GLY A 90 -23.73 3.69 4.03
C GLY A 90 -22.51 3.57 3.13
N PRO A 91 -22.18 2.35 2.66
CA PRO A 91 -21.07 2.13 1.75
C PRO A 91 -21.25 2.89 0.42
N GLY A 92 -20.15 3.15 -0.28
CA GLY A 92 -20.14 3.81 -1.59
C GLY A 92 -20.50 5.31 -1.58
N ARG A 93 -20.57 5.97 -0.43
CA ARG A 93 -20.95 7.40 -0.34
C ARG A 93 -19.75 8.35 -0.40
N ARG A 94 -18.73 8.03 0.32
CA ARG A 94 -17.47 8.80 0.40
C ARG A 94 -16.29 7.87 0.58
N ARG A 95 -15.10 8.39 0.29
CA ARG A 95 -13.84 7.73 0.63
C ARG A 95 -13.47 8.10 2.06
N ILE A 96 -13.60 7.14 2.97
CA ILE A 96 -13.25 7.30 4.38
C ILE A 96 -12.16 6.29 4.71
N TYR A 97 -10.96 6.79 4.91
CA TYR A 97 -9.81 5.96 5.29
C TYR A 97 -10.10 5.23 6.60
N SER A 98 -10.06 3.90 6.60
CA SER A 98 -10.44 3.08 7.75
C SER A 98 -9.45 1.94 7.97
N ASN A 99 -8.89 1.86 9.19
CA ASN A 99 -8.14 0.70 9.64
C ASN A 99 -9.09 -0.46 9.95
N GLY A 100 -10.21 -0.16 10.63
CA GLY A 100 -11.21 -1.17 10.98
C GLY A 100 -11.81 -1.86 9.75
N GLY A 101 -11.85 -1.22 8.59
CA GLY A 101 -12.24 -1.87 7.35
C GLY A 101 -11.29 -2.99 6.95
N TYR A 102 -9.98 -2.79 7.11
CA TYR A 102 -8.96 -3.81 6.85
C TYR A 102 -8.96 -4.93 7.89
N GLU A 103 -9.23 -4.59 9.15
CA GLU A 103 -9.40 -5.59 10.21
C GLU A 103 -10.60 -6.47 9.93
N GLN A 104 -11.74 -5.90 9.50
CA GLN A 104 -12.92 -6.67 9.09
C GLN A 104 -12.67 -7.52 7.85
N ALA A 105 -11.93 -7.00 6.85
CA ALA A 105 -11.58 -7.77 5.65
C ALA A 105 -10.72 -8.99 6.00
N ALA A 106 -9.72 -8.80 6.87
CA ALA A 106 -8.88 -9.89 7.35
C ALA A 106 -9.67 -10.93 8.16
N SER A 107 -10.55 -10.47 9.07
CA SER A 107 -11.42 -11.37 9.84
C SER A 107 -12.35 -12.16 8.93
N HIS A 108 -12.88 -11.55 7.87
CA HIS A 108 -13.72 -12.28 6.91
C HIS A 108 -12.95 -13.40 6.20
N VAL A 109 -11.71 -13.15 5.77
CA VAL A 109 -10.85 -14.22 5.21
C VAL A 109 -10.60 -15.32 6.23
N GLU A 110 -10.26 -14.97 7.49
CA GLU A 110 -10.07 -15.94 8.56
C GLU A 110 -11.31 -16.79 8.82
N GLU A 111 -12.49 -16.17 8.85
CA GLU A 111 -13.76 -16.86 9.06
C GLU A 111 -14.09 -17.84 7.91
N GLN A 112 -13.83 -17.45 6.66
CA GLN A 112 -14.15 -18.29 5.50
C GLN A 112 -13.13 -19.41 5.27
N THR A 113 -11.86 -19.17 5.57
CA THR A 113 -10.79 -20.17 5.38
C THR A 113 -10.59 -21.07 6.60
N GLY A 114 -10.96 -20.61 7.81
CA GLY A 114 -10.63 -21.26 9.06
C GLY A 114 -9.16 -21.15 9.45
N ILE A 115 -8.36 -20.33 8.76
CA ILE A 115 -6.94 -20.12 8.99
C ILE A 115 -6.76 -18.75 9.63
N PRO A 116 -6.05 -18.60 10.77
CA PRO A 116 -5.73 -17.29 11.34
C PRO A 116 -5.11 -16.39 10.27
N PHE A 117 -5.56 -15.14 10.16
CA PHE A 117 -5.15 -14.27 9.05
C PHE A 117 -3.64 -14.06 8.97
N GLY A 118 -2.95 -13.98 10.12
CA GLY A 118 -1.49 -13.90 10.16
C GLY A 118 -0.79 -15.10 9.52
N ASP A 119 -1.32 -16.32 9.74
CA ASP A 119 -0.81 -17.53 9.11
C ASP A 119 -1.15 -17.57 7.63
N TYR A 120 -2.39 -17.21 7.25
CA TYR A 120 -2.80 -17.11 5.85
C TYR A 120 -1.90 -16.13 5.06
N LEU A 121 -1.64 -14.95 5.63
CA LEU A 121 -0.72 -13.97 5.06
C LEU A 121 0.70 -14.53 4.92
N ARG A 122 1.22 -15.18 5.95
CA ARG A 122 2.56 -15.76 5.94
C ARG A 122 2.69 -16.83 4.87
N GLU A 123 1.78 -17.79 4.83
CA GLU A 123 1.83 -18.94 3.91
C GLU A 123 1.49 -18.55 2.47
N GLY A 124 0.52 -17.65 2.29
CA GLY A 124 0.06 -17.24 0.96
C GLY A 124 0.88 -16.13 0.30
N ILE A 125 1.54 -15.27 1.08
CA ILE A 125 2.25 -14.11 0.55
C ILE A 125 3.73 -14.11 0.93
N LEU A 126 4.04 -14.16 2.25
CA LEU A 126 5.40 -13.88 2.70
C LEU A 126 6.39 -14.99 2.32
N GLU A 127 6.03 -16.24 2.56
CA GLU A 127 6.88 -17.39 2.21
C GLU A 127 7.08 -17.56 0.70
N PRO A 128 6.03 -17.51 -0.15
CA PRO A 128 6.21 -17.61 -1.59
C PRO A 128 7.05 -16.49 -2.21
N LEU A 129 7.06 -15.30 -1.60
CA LEU A 129 7.83 -14.14 -2.05
C LEU A 129 9.20 -14.01 -1.35
N ASP A 130 9.60 -14.99 -0.55
CA ASP A 130 10.86 -15.01 0.22
C ASP A 130 11.05 -13.78 1.13
N MET A 131 9.94 -13.27 1.71
CA MET A 131 9.91 -12.09 2.59
C MET A 131 10.22 -12.48 4.04
N ARG A 132 11.43 -12.99 4.29
CA ARG A 132 11.81 -13.63 5.56
C ARG A 132 11.93 -12.68 6.74
N SER A 133 12.11 -11.39 6.48
CA SER A 133 12.21 -10.33 7.50
C SER A 133 10.87 -9.65 7.76
N THR A 134 9.79 -10.13 7.12
CA THR A 134 8.47 -9.55 7.25
C THR A 134 7.60 -10.36 8.19
N GLU A 135 6.95 -9.68 9.13
CA GLU A 135 6.01 -10.29 10.05
C GLU A 135 4.81 -9.38 10.33
N LEU A 136 3.65 -9.96 10.55
CA LEU A 136 2.46 -9.26 11.04
C LEU A 136 2.37 -9.43 12.55
N VAL A 137 2.84 -8.43 13.31
CA VAL A 137 2.87 -8.48 14.78
C VAL A 137 1.66 -7.83 15.45
N GLY A 138 0.73 -7.31 14.67
CA GLY A 138 -0.44 -6.58 15.16
C GLY A 138 -1.58 -6.52 14.14
N SER A 139 -2.27 -5.38 14.08
CA SER A 139 -3.40 -5.19 13.18
C SER A 139 -3.03 -5.39 11.70
N PRO A 140 -3.85 -6.11 10.90
CA PRO A 140 -3.67 -6.24 9.46
C PRO A 140 -3.79 -4.91 8.70
N ALA A 141 -4.19 -3.84 9.38
CA ALA A 141 -4.22 -2.51 8.81
C ALA A 141 -2.88 -1.75 8.91
N TYR A 142 -2.04 -2.05 9.93
CA TYR A 142 -0.84 -1.24 10.21
C TYR A 142 0.25 -1.96 11.04
N GLY A 143 0.07 -3.21 11.37
CA GLY A 143 0.90 -3.93 12.34
C GLY A 143 2.09 -4.69 11.76
N ALA A 144 2.33 -4.64 10.45
CA ALA A 144 3.47 -5.34 9.88
C ALA A 144 4.79 -4.59 10.10
N ARG A 145 5.87 -5.39 10.19
CA ARG A 145 7.26 -4.94 10.16
C ARG A 145 7.95 -5.62 8.98
N SER A 146 8.87 -4.93 8.33
CA SER A 146 9.54 -5.45 7.14
C SER A 146 10.85 -4.71 6.88
N SER A 147 11.59 -5.16 5.88
CA SER A 147 12.80 -4.54 5.35
C SER A 147 12.54 -3.99 3.93
N VAL A 148 13.46 -3.16 3.43
CA VAL A 148 13.42 -2.70 2.03
C VAL A 148 13.60 -3.88 1.08
N SER A 149 14.49 -4.82 1.39
CA SER A 149 14.73 -6.03 0.60
C SER A 149 13.46 -6.84 0.40
N ASP A 150 12.69 -7.06 1.47
CA ASP A 150 11.43 -7.82 1.41
C ASP A 150 10.34 -7.08 0.61
N LEU A 151 10.19 -5.76 0.78
CA LEU A 151 9.21 -5.00 0.00
C LEU A 151 9.58 -4.90 -1.48
N VAL A 152 10.86 -4.91 -1.84
CA VAL A 152 11.32 -5.07 -3.22
C VAL A 152 10.92 -6.46 -3.75
N SER A 153 11.11 -7.52 -2.95
CA SER A 153 10.65 -8.88 -3.28
C SER A 153 9.14 -8.92 -3.49
N PHE A 154 8.37 -8.27 -2.62
CA PHE A 154 6.91 -8.13 -2.76
C PHE A 154 6.51 -7.50 -4.10
N LEU A 155 7.06 -6.33 -4.44
CA LEU A 155 6.72 -5.63 -5.68
C LEU A 155 7.09 -6.44 -6.94
N ARG A 156 8.22 -7.14 -6.92
CA ARG A 156 8.68 -7.97 -8.04
C ARG A 156 7.91 -9.27 -8.17
N GLY A 157 7.53 -9.85 -7.04
CA GLY A 157 6.87 -11.16 -6.99
C GLY A 157 5.36 -11.09 -7.13
N LEU A 158 4.75 -9.95 -6.85
CA LEU A 158 3.30 -9.79 -6.92
C LEU A 158 2.69 -10.24 -8.27
N PRO A 159 3.27 -9.91 -9.45
CA PRO A 159 2.80 -10.39 -10.75
C PRO A 159 2.98 -11.90 -11.00
N GLN A 160 3.73 -12.60 -10.16
CA GLN A 160 3.92 -14.04 -10.20
C GLN A 160 2.95 -14.76 -9.26
N LEU A 161 2.51 -14.06 -8.23
CA LEU A 161 1.63 -14.58 -7.18
C LEU A 161 0.15 -14.40 -7.52
N LEU A 162 -0.23 -13.27 -8.10
CA LEU A 162 -1.60 -12.94 -8.46
C LEU A 162 -1.77 -12.87 -9.97
N ALA A 163 -2.94 -13.29 -10.47
CA ALA A 163 -3.28 -13.20 -11.87
C ALA A 163 -3.27 -11.74 -12.37
N PRO A 164 -2.93 -11.49 -13.65
CA PRO A 164 -2.92 -10.14 -14.22
C PRO A 164 -4.25 -9.38 -14.05
N SER A 165 -5.39 -10.08 -14.11
CA SER A 165 -6.72 -9.50 -13.88
C SER A 165 -6.91 -9.03 -12.44
N THR A 166 -6.37 -9.76 -11.47
CA THR A 166 -6.44 -9.41 -10.05
C THR A 166 -5.56 -8.20 -9.75
N ILE A 167 -4.33 -8.18 -10.30
CA ILE A 167 -3.46 -7.01 -10.20
C ILE A 167 -4.10 -5.79 -10.83
N ALA A 168 -4.72 -5.95 -12.02
CA ALA A 168 -5.44 -4.86 -12.66
C ALA A 168 -6.59 -4.34 -11.78
N SER A 169 -7.34 -5.22 -11.12
CA SER A 169 -8.40 -4.85 -10.17
C SER A 169 -7.83 -4.15 -8.93
N MET A 170 -6.69 -4.64 -8.40
CA MET A 170 -6.00 -4.04 -7.26
C MET A 170 -5.56 -2.61 -7.54
N THR A 171 -5.00 -2.37 -8.73
CA THR A 171 -4.32 -1.11 -9.08
C THR A 171 -5.14 -0.17 -9.96
N SER A 172 -6.38 -0.53 -10.28
CA SER A 172 -7.32 0.33 -11.01
C SER A 172 -8.25 1.08 -10.05
N PRO A 173 -8.74 2.28 -10.45
CA PRO A 173 -9.67 3.05 -9.63
C PRO A 173 -10.95 2.27 -9.29
N TYR A 174 -11.19 2.03 -8.01
CA TYR A 174 -12.45 1.51 -7.48
C TYR A 174 -13.34 2.67 -7.05
N LEU A 175 -14.58 2.74 -7.54
CA LEU A 175 -15.49 3.87 -7.31
C LEU A 175 -14.79 5.23 -7.47
N PRO A 176 -14.34 5.57 -8.71
CA PRO A 176 -13.39 6.67 -8.95
C PRO A 176 -13.91 8.06 -8.58
N GLU A 177 -15.24 8.23 -8.50
CA GLU A 177 -15.89 9.52 -8.23
C GLU A 177 -15.88 9.91 -6.75
N LEU A 178 -15.52 9.00 -5.86
CA LEU A 178 -15.63 9.25 -4.42
C LEU A 178 -14.67 10.35 -3.98
N VAL A 179 -15.21 11.31 -3.26
CA VAL A 179 -14.45 12.36 -2.57
C VAL A 179 -14.12 11.93 -1.15
N GLY A 180 -13.03 12.45 -0.60
CA GLY A 180 -12.65 12.13 0.78
C GLY A 180 -11.42 12.89 1.24
N VAL A 181 -10.94 12.55 2.44
CA VAL A 181 -9.72 13.12 3.01
C VAL A 181 -8.59 12.11 2.81
N LEU A 182 -7.49 12.57 2.20
CA LEU A 182 -6.22 11.85 2.20
C LEU A 182 -5.48 12.25 3.48
N PRO A 183 -5.20 11.32 4.41
CA PRO A 183 -4.53 11.64 5.67
C PRO A 183 -3.25 12.43 5.44
N GLY A 184 -3.07 13.55 6.14
CA GLY A 184 -1.90 14.42 6.00
C GLY A 184 -1.89 15.36 4.76
N TYR A 185 -2.79 15.14 3.79
CA TYR A 185 -2.84 15.89 2.51
C TYR A 185 -4.20 16.57 2.25
N GLY A 186 -5.14 16.43 3.19
CA GLY A 186 -6.41 17.13 3.15
C GLY A 186 -7.45 16.53 2.21
N ARG A 187 -8.50 17.31 1.91
CA ARG A 187 -9.61 16.88 1.06
C ARG A 187 -9.17 16.76 -0.39
N GLN A 188 -9.52 15.63 -1.01
CA GLN A 188 -9.28 15.33 -2.42
C GLN A 188 -10.61 15.11 -3.16
N THR A 189 -10.69 15.59 -4.41
CA THR A 189 -11.87 15.49 -5.26
C THR A 189 -11.45 15.20 -6.71
N PRO A 190 -11.48 13.95 -7.16
CA PRO A 190 -11.77 12.73 -6.40
C PRO A 190 -10.62 12.30 -5.47
N ASN A 191 -10.91 11.40 -4.51
CA ASN A 191 -9.92 10.70 -3.71
C ASN A 191 -9.79 9.25 -4.18
N THR A 192 -9.01 9.04 -5.21
CA THR A 192 -8.93 7.79 -5.98
C THR A 192 -8.12 6.71 -5.25
N TRP A 193 -8.69 5.51 -5.15
CA TRP A 193 -8.07 4.33 -4.57
C TRP A 193 -8.39 3.11 -5.42
N GLY A 194 -7.47 2.13 -5.43
CA GLY A 194 -7.72 0.78 -5.90
C GLY A 194 -8.22 -0.12 -4.76
N LEU A 195 -8.08 -1.44 -4.93
CA LEU A 195 -8.35 -2.42 -3.88
C LEU A 195 -7.08 -2.67 -3.08
N GLY A 196 -6.73 -1.74 -2.20
CA GLY A 196 -5.50 -1.76 -1.41
C GLY A 196 -4.68 -0.49 -1.55
N PRO A 197 -4.08 -0.23 -2.69
CA PRO A 197 -3.26 0.96 -2.88
C PRO A 197 -4.10 2.24 -3.07
N GLU A 198 -3.52 3.34 -2.63
CA GLU A 198 -3.91 4.67 -3.08
C GLU A 198 -3.43 4.88 -4.52
N ILE A 199 -4.23 5.52 -5.35
CA ILE A 199 -3.88 5.89 -6.72
C ILE A 199 -3.73 7.41 -6.78
N ARG A 200 -2.57 7.88 -7.31
CA ARG A 200 -2.24 9.30 -7.38
C ARG A 200 -3.32 10.13 -8.09
N SER A 201 -3.70 9.72 -9.29
CA SER A 201 -4.69 10.45 -10.09
C SER A 201 -4.31 11.95 -10.23
N SER A 202 -5.28 12.84 -10.07
CA SER A 202 -5.10 14.31 -10.11
C SER A 202 -4.94 14.96 -8.73
N LYS A 203 -4.67 14.18 -7.68
CA LYS A 203 -4.57 14.70 -6.30
C LYS A 203 -3.43 15.72 -6.16
N SER A 204 -3.71 16.81 -5.45
CA SER A 204 -2.75 17.85 -5.10
C SER A 204 -3.23 18.57 -3.83
N PRO A 205 -2.36 18.72 -2.79
CA PRO A 205 -1.02 18.14 -2.69
C PRO A 205 -1.02 16.62 -2.59
N HIS A 206 0.15 15.99 -2.86
CA HIS A 206 0.32 14.54 -2.82
C HIS A 206 1.70 14.16 -2.27
N TRP A 207 1.82 12.94 -1.73
CA TRP A 207 3.05 12.42 -1.13
C TRP A 207 4.07 11.90 -2.16
N THR A 208 3.65 11.57 -3.38
CA THR A 208 4.56 11.25 -4.49
C THR A 208 5.06 12.51 -5.19
N GLY A 209 6.03 12.38 -6.07
CA GLY A 209 6.58 13.48 -6.84
C GLY A 209 5.59 14.11 -7.82
N ALA A 210 5.87 15.33 -8.23
CA ALA A 210 5.07 16.03 -9.26
C ALA A 210 5.15 15.35 -10.62
N SER A 211 6.28 14.72 -10.93
CA SER A 211 6.51 13.98 -12.17
C SER A 211 5.89 12.58 -12.19
N ASN A 212 5.49 12.03 -11.06
CA ASN A 212 4.81 10.74 -11.03
C ASN A 212 3.53 10.77 -11.87
N SER A 213 3.28 9.72 -12.63
CA SER A 213 2.08 9.62 -13.47
C SER A 213 0.79 9.56 -12.66
N ALA A 214 -0.33 9.89 -13.28
CA ALA A 214 -1.65 9.75 -12.66
C ALA A 214 -1.98 8.29 -12.29
N ALA A 215 -1.36 7.31 -12.97
CA ALA A 215 -1.52 5.90 -12.71
C ALA A 215 -0.64 5.38 -11.56
N THR A 216 0.26 6.21 -11.02
CA THR A 216 1.09 5.82 -9.86
C THR A 216 0.19 5.36 -8.72
N TRP A 217 0.50 4.18 -8.18
CA TRP A 217 -0.20 3.59 -7.06
C TRP A 217 0.77 3.23 -5.94
N GLY A 218 0.29 3.16 -4.73
CA GLY A 218 1.12 2.81 -3.59
C GLY A 218 0.46 3.12 -2.26
N HIS A 219 1.26 3.24 -1.24
CA HIS A 219 0.80 3.62 0.09
C HIS A 219 1.92 4.26 0.90
N PHE A 220 1.55 5.13 1.84
CA PHE A 220 2.48 5.60 2.86
C PHE A 220 2.02 5.22 4.27
N GLY A 221 2.95 5.21 5.22
CA GLY A 221 2.71 4.85 6.60
C GLY A 221 3.04 5.97 7.58
N GLN A 222 2.30 6.02 8.68
CA GLN A 222 2.56 6.97 9.79
C GLN A 222 3.92 6.76 10.47
N ALA A 223 4.60 5.64 10.17
CA ALA A 223 5.99 5.41 10.57
C ALA A 223 7.02 6.22 9.76
N GLY A 224 6.57 7.02 8.79
CA GLY A 224 7.46 7.79 7.91
C GLY A 224 7.95 7.00 6.70
N THR A 225 7.19 6.00 6.29
CA THR A 225 7.51 5.02 5.25
C THR A 225 6.62 5.20 4.03
N PHE A 226 7.10 4.87 2.84
CA PHE A 226 6.26 4.85 1.66
C PHE A 226 6.76 3.87 0.59
N VAL A 227 5.82 3.43 -0.23
CA VAL A 227 6.06 2.58 -1.39
C VAL A 227 5.19 3.09 -2.54
N TRP A 228 5.76 3.25 -3.72
CA TRP A 228 4.98 3.49 -4.93
C TRP A 228 5.52 2.71 -6.14
N ASN A 229 4.60 2.44 -7.07
CA ASN A 229 4.85 1.96 -8.42
C ASN A 229 4.28 2.95 -9.41
N ASP A 230 5.09 3.38 -10.39
CA ASP A 230 4.65 4.20 -11.52
C ASP A 230 4.65 3.36 -12.81
N PRO A 231 3.50 2.80 -13.19
CA PRO A 231 3.42 1.89 -14.34
C PRO A 231 3.64 2.58 -15.69
N ALA A 232 3.59 3.91 -15.75
CA ALA A 232 3.86 4.64 -17.00
C ALA A 232 5.33 4.61 -17.40
N VAL A 233 6.22 4.34 -16.45
CA VAL A 233 7.67 4.29 -16.65
C VAL A 233 8.30 3.02 -16.10
N ASP A 234 7.49 2.11 -15.55
CA ASP A 234 7.90 0.85 -14.96
C ASP A 234 8.98 1.01 -13.86
N VAL A 235 8.74 1.96 -12.95
CA VAL A 235 9.63 2.26 -11.82
C VAL A 235 8.88 2.08 -10.52
N CYS A 236 9.50 1.35 -9.57
CA CYS A 236 9.01 1.24 -8.20
C CYS A 236 10.01 1.86 -7.23
N LEU A 237 9.52 2.48 -6.15
CA LEU A 237 10.34 2.99 -5.06
C LEU A 237 9.79 2.53 -3.71
N VAL A 238 10.69 2.03 -2.88
CA VAL A 238 10.45 1.68 -1.47
C VAL A 238 11.33 2.59 -0.62
N VAL A 239 10.76 3.23 0.39
CA VAL A 239 11.53 4.01 1.39
C VAL A 239 10.98 3.70 2.77
N LEU A 240 11.84 3.24 3.67
CA LEU A 240 11.54 2.96 5.06
C LEU A 240 12.38 3.82 5.97
N THR A 241 11.79 4.34 7.04
CA THR A 241 12.45 5.18 8.03
C THR A 241 12.03 4.81 9.45
N ASP A 242 12.80 5.28 10.44
CA ASP A 242 12.49 5.15 11.87
C ASP A 242 11.89 6.42 12.48
N ARG A 243 11.51 7.41 11.64
CA ARG A 243 10.92 8.67 12.09
C ARG A 243 9.46 8.78 11.67
N PRO A 244 8.53 9.01 12.61
CA PRO A 244 7.12 9.18 12.27
C PRO A 244 6.85 10.27 11.23
N PHE A 245 5.78 10.06 10.45
CA PHE A 245 5.23 11.05 9.52
C PHE A 245 5.00 12.40 10.21
N GLY A 246 5.27 13.48 9.51
CA GLY A 246 5.10 14.86 9.98
C GLY A 246 5.56 15.85 8.92
N ASP A 247 5.70 17.12 9.25
CA ASP A 247 6.03 18.19 8.30
C ASP A 247 7.32 17.94 7.51
N TRP A 248 8.25 17.18 8.07
CA TRP A 248 9.53 16.88 7.43
C TRP A 248 9.42 16.08 6.13
N VAL A 249 8.30 15.39 5.86
CA VAL A 249 8.11 14.57 4.67
C VAL A 249 7.64 15.38 3.46
N HIS A 250 6.91 16.49 3.67
CA HIS A 250 6.16 17.16 2.60
C HIS A 250 7.02 17.65 1.43
N ASP A 251 8.27 18.03 1.68
CA ASP A 251 9.21 18.37 0.60
C ASP A 251 10.11 17.19 0.24
N ARG A 252 10.50 16.38 1.21
CA ARG A 252 11.51 15.32 1.01
C ARG A 252 11.01 14.17 0.16
N TRP A 253 9.79 13.71 0.41
CA TRP A 253 9.24 12.57 -0.33
C TRP A 253 8.98 12.91 -1.80
N PRO A 254 8.29 14.02 -2.14
CA PRO A 254 8.10 14.41 -3.54
C PRO A 254 9.42 14.67 -4.26
N ASN A 255 10.37 15.37 -3.64
CA ASN A 255 11.67 15.67 -4.24
C ASN A 255 12.48 14.40 -4.53
N LEU A 256 12.51 13.44 -3.59
CA LEU A 256 13.16 12.15 -3.82
C LEU A 256 12.47 11.38 -4.93
N SER A 257 11.13 11.32 -4.92
CA SER A 257 10.34 10.61 -5.94
C SER A 257 10.60 11.18 -7.35
N ASP A 258 10.63 12.50 -7.50
CA ASP A 258 10.93 13.16 -8.78
C ASP A 258 12.36 12.86 -9.25
N ALA A 259 13.35 12.97 -8.35
CA ALA A 259 14.74 12.71 -8.69
C ALA A 259 14.98 11.24 -9.09
N VAL A 260 14.39 10.28 -8.32
CA VAL A 260 14.48 8.85 -8.61
C VAL A 260 13.83 8.53 -9.96
N ARG A 261 12.61 9.04 -10.21
CA ARG A 261 11.91 8.80 -11.45
C ARG A 261 12.69 9.29 -12.68
N VAL A 262 13.22 10.51 -12.60
CA VAL A 262 14.05 11.08 -13.69
C VAL A 262 15.30 10.24 -13.95
N GLU A 263 16.02 9.85 -12.89
CA GLU A 263 17.27 9.11 -13.04
C GLU A 263 17.07 7.65 -13.45
N ALA A 264 15.99 7.01 -12.98
CA ALA A 264 15.68 5.62 -13.31
C ALA A 264 15.18 5.42 -14.75
N THR A 265 14.82 6.50 -15.45
CA THR A 265 14.32 6.47 -16.84
C THR A 265 15.35 6.94 -17.88
N GLN A 266 16.56 7.28 -17.47
CA GLN A 266 17.67 7.66 -18.36
C GLN A 266 18.49 6.44 -18.80
#